data_6f67a35962e149446d88c6036bbf53a1
#
_entry.id   6f67a35962e149446d88c6036bbf53a1
#
_cell.length_a   1.000
_cell.length_b   1.000
_cell.length_c   1.000
_cell.angle_alpha   90.00
_cell.angle_beta   90.00
_cell.angle_gamma   90.00
#
_symmetry.space_group_name_H-M   'P 1'
#
loop_
_entity.id
_entity.type
_entity.pdbx_description
1 polymer ?
#
loop_
_entity_poly.entity_id
_entity_poly.type
_entity_poly.pdbx_seq_one_letter_code
_entity_poly.pdbx_strand_id
1 'polypeptide(L)'
;MADAQLGAFESGFASWSRILSNSANDDARLQNFRHCTTEVASYVTRGLEKATAVDELIELAASHGLTDEIGIENIEGIIAKAFEPRPNGDGGLGEQQQQDYTAKASLNVVPIIFPFPIKGDDIPRRPWIIPGLLLRRHVTMLVAPPGSGKSLFTLQLGMVCAAGLTNWGGWRLRGPVRVLVINSEEDKDEMHRRLFAGCKLMNLDEDSLATSFAFAEAPDDIVIAKADARTKTVTRTPMIERIQQTIIAGQFDILIVDPFAETFIGDENSNSELKWACVLWREVARKTNCCVLLVHHTRKFAQDMAGDMDAARGAGALAGICRVVCTLFGMTDQEAERHGLTADKRTRYLRLDDAKSNLTLVTPIAKWFEKISIQLPNAGDDLPADEVGVLMPWKALTAFDKMTSLQANAILDEFIAGYQDGDGVLTGDPFAPTPLRGSKPQRWAGYVIQRHLNCAEKEAAEILASWISNGIVTVFQRVVKTGKKRGNVPSECIRVVDGMRPGKELDRDEDMQL
;
A
#
# COMPACT_ATOMS: atom_id res chain seq x y z
N MET A 1 28.98 4.53 42.10
CA MET A 1 29.20 4.36 40.62
C MET A 1 29.47 2.90 40.23
N ALA A 2 30.21 2.14 41.02
CA ALA A 2 30.46 0.71 40.74
C ALA A 2 29.19 -0.15 40.73
N ASP A 3 28.29 0.02 41.68
CA ASP A 3 27.04 -0.77 41.78
C ASP A 3 26.07 -0.51 40.64
N ALA A 4 26.03 0.71 40.09
CA ALA A 4 25.18 1.01 38.94
C ALA A 4 25.71 0.42 37.61
N GLN A 5 27.03 0.22 37.54
CA GLN A 5 27.66 -0.39 36.38
C GLN A 5 27.59 -1.92 36.43
N LEU A 6 27.67 -2.51 37.61
CA LEU A 6 27.46 -3.93 37.82
C LEU A 6 26.02 -4.33 37.42
N GLY A 7 25.02 -3.60 37.84
CA GLY A 7 23.64 -3.87 37.41
C GLY A 7 23.36 -3.69 35.91
N ALA A 8 24.05 -2.74 35.25
CA ALA A 8 23.96 -2.56 33.81
C ALA A 8 24.67 -3.72 33.05
N PHE A 9 25.79 -4.20 33.59
CA PHE A 9 26.53 -5.34 33.08
C PHE A 9 25.71 -6.63 33.21
N GLU A 10 25.13 -6.91 34.39
CA GLU A 10 24.27 -8.09 34.62
C GLU A 10 23.04 -8.10 33.71
N SER A 11 22.42 -6.94 33.49
CA SER A 11 21.30 -6.80 32.53
C SER A 11 21.73 -7.05 31.08
N GLY A 12 22.92 -6.58 30.70
CA GLY A 12 23.56 -6.86 29.40
C GLY A 12 23.83 -8.33 29.19
N PHE A 13 24.33 -9.01 30.23
CA PHE A 13 24.68 -10.42 30.19
C PHE A 13 23.49 -11.33 29.87
N ALA A 14 22.34 -11.10 30.47
CA ALA A 14 21.09 -11.79 30.14
C ALA A 14 20.65 -11.59 28.68
N SER A 15 20.91 -10.40 28.11
CA SER A 15 20.64 -10.08 26.71
C SER A 15 21.57 -10.83 25.77
N TRP A 16 22.87 -10.89 26.06
CA TRP A 16 23.86 -11.60 25.24
C TRP A 16 23.64 -13.11 25.26
N SER A 17 23.32 -13.70 26.41
CA SER A 17 22.96 -15.11 26.52
C SER A 17 21.78 -15.46 25.59
N ARG A 18 20.73 -14.59 25.53
CA ARG A 18 19.60 -14.78 24.62
C ARG A 18 20.01 -14.65 23.13
N ILE A 19 20.90 -13.71 22.81
CA ILE A 19 21.41 -13.52 21.44
C ILE A 19 22.18 -14.77 21.00
N LEU A 20 23.04 -15.32 21.84
CA LEU A 20 23.81 -16.53 21.53
C LEU A 20 22.89 -17.76 21.38
N SER A 21 21.89 -17.92 22.26
CA SER A 21 20.90 -19.01 22.17
C SER A 21 20.08 -18.99 20.88
N ASN A 22 19.80 -17.80 20.34
CA ASN A 22 18.98 -17.61 19.14
C ASN A 22 19.81 -17.48 17.85
N SER A 23 21.13 -17.75 17.88
CA SER A 23 21.97 -17.69 16.71
C SER A 23 21.63 -18.79 15.70
N ALA A 24 21.57 -18.42 14.42
CA ALA A 24 21.10 -19.31 13.35
C ALA A 24 21.99 -20.52 13.06
N ASN A 25 23.30 -20.41 13.38
CA ASN A 25 24.33 -21.45 13.22
C ASN A 25 25.54 -21.09 14.08
N ASP A 26 26.53 -21.97 14.09
CA ASP A 26 27.74 -21.85 14.90
C ASP A 26 28.61 -20.64 14.49
N ASP A 27 28.73 -20.36 13.19
CA ASP A 27 29.43 -19.16 12.70
C ASP A 27 28.76 -17.86 13.18
N ALA A 28 27.45 -17.80 13.16
CA ALA A 28 26.67 -16.65 13.66
C ALA A 28 26.82 -16.52 15.19
N ARG A 29 26.87 -17.65 15.92
CA ARG A 29 27.07 -17.67 17.36
C ARG A 29 28.47 -17.14 17.74
N LEU A 30 29.49 -17.56 17.01
CA LEU A 30 30.86 -17.07 17.19
C LEU A 30 30.99 -15.57 16.87
N GLN A 31 30.36 -15.09 15.81
CA GLN A 31 30.34 -13.66 15.49
C GLN A 31 29.65 -12.84 16.58
N ASN A 32 28.52 -13.31 17.08
CA ASN A 32 27.79 -12.66 18.16
C ASN A 32 28.61 -12.66 19.46
N PHE A 33 29.33 -13.73 19.75
CA PHE A 33 30.24 -13.79 20.90
C PHE A 33 31.36 -12.75 20.79
N ARG A 34 32.00 -12.60 19.62
CA ARG A 34 33.02 -11.55 19.37
C ARG A 34 32.47 -10.15 19.58
N HIS A 35 31.21 -9.93 19.22
CA HIS A 35 30.54 -8.66 19.46
C HIS A 35 30.33 -8.43 20.96
N CYS A 36 29.84 -9.43 21.69
CA CYS A 36 29.69 -9.38 23.14
C CYS A 36 31.00 -9.05 23.86
N THR A 37 32.13 -9.71 23.48
CA THR A 37 33.44 -9.43 24.09
C THR A 37 33.88 -7.98 23.91
N THR A 38 33.64 -7.40 22.73
CA THR A 38 33.95 -5.99 22.43
C THR A 38 33.09 -5.03 23.28
N GLU A 39 31.83 -5.35 23.46
CA GLU A 39 30.92 -4.55 24.31
C GLU A 39 31.33 -4.63 25.78
N VAL A 40 31.63 -5.83 26.29
CA VAL A 40 32.10 -6.05 27.67
C VAL A 40 33.41 -5.31 27.93
N ALA A 41 34.34 -5.28 27.00
CA ALA A 41 35.58 -4.51 27.14
C ALA A 41 35.30 -3.00 27.39
N SER A 42 34.20 -2.47 26.85
CA SER A 42 33.82 -1.09 27.10
C SER A 42 33.35 -0.84 28.55
N TYR A 43 32.82 -1.85 29.24
CA TYR A 43 32.44 -1.71 30.66
C TYR A 43 33.69 -1.72 31.58
N VAL A 44 34.74 -2.47 31.20
CA VAL A 44 36.00 -2.44 31.94
C VAL A 44 36.66 -1.07 31.86
N THR A 45 36.65 -0.40 30.71
CA THR A 45 37.14 0.98 30.60
C THR A 45 36.34 1.99 31.45
N ARG A 46 35.12 1.64 31.87
CA ARG A 46 34.24 2.43 32.72
C ARG A 46 34.29 2.04 34.21
N GLY A 47 35.16 1.11 34.59
CA GLY A 47 35.41 0.75 35.97
C GLY A 47 34.91 -0.62 36.42
N LEU A 48 34.45 -1.49 35.51
CA LEU A 48 34.23 -2.91 35.81
C LEU A 48 35.58 -3.62 35.98
N GLU A 49 35.68 -4.50 36.98
CA GLU A 49 36.91 -5.28 37.19
C GLU A 49 37.15 -6.23 36.03
N LYS A 50 38.37 -6.18 35.44
CA LYS A 50 38.70 -6.96 34.24
C LYS A 50 38.62 -8.47 34.48
N ALA A 51 39.05 -8.95 35.69
CA ALA A 51 38.97 -10.36 36.01
C ALA A 51 37.53 -10.87 36.00
N THR A 52 36.61 -10.16 36.62
CA THR A 52 35.18 -10.50 36.63
C THR A 52 34.63 -10.53 35.21
N ALA A 53 34.98 -9.56 34.36
CA ALA A 53 34.49 -9.50 32.98
C ALA A 53 35.01 -10.67 32.14
N VAL A 54 36.23 -11.11 32.36
CA VAL A 54 36.83 -12.26 31.66
C VAL A 54 36.19 -13.57 32.09
N ASP A 55 35.99 -13.78 33.40
CA ASP A 55 35.41 -15.00 33.95
C ASP A 55 33.97 -15.19 33.44
N GLU A 56 33.16 -14.14 33.45
CA GLU A 56 31.78 -14.14 32.93
C GLU A 56 31.72 -14.41 31.42
N LEU A 57 32.68 -13.90 30.64
CA LEU A 57 32.74 -14.17 29.19
C LEU A 57 33.13 -15.62 28.89
N ILE A 58 34.01 -16.21 29.70
CA ILE A 58 34.39 -17.63 29.58
C ILE A 58 33.17 -18.50 29.93
N GLU A 59 32.44 -18.17 31.00
CA GLU A 59 31.25 -18.90 31.40
C GLU A 59 30.15 -18.79 30.36
N LEU A 60 29.96 -17.61 29.76
CA LEU A 60 29.03 -17.38 28.66
C LEU A 60 29.37 -18.23 27.45
N ALA A 61 30.64 -18.30 27.06
CA ALA A 61 31.10 -19.14 25.95
C ALA A 61 30.85 -20.63 26.21
N ALA A 62 31.15 -21.09 27.42
CA ALA A 62 30.96 -22.48 27.82
C ALA A 62 29.48 -22.87 27.88
N SER A 63 28.62 -22.02 28.44
CA SER A 63 27.19 -22.28 28.56
C SER A 63 26.46 -22.36 27.20
N HIS A 64 27.08 -21.81 26.13
CA HIS A 64 26.57 -21.86 24.77
C HIS A 64 27.36 -22.79 23.82
N GLY A 65 28.21 -23.67 24.36
CA GLY A 65 28.92 -24.70 23.61
C GLY A 65 30.12 -24.21 22.78
N LEU A 66 30.46 -22.92 22.82
CA LEU A 66 31.55 -22.36 22.02
C LEU A 66 32.92 -22.89 22.44
N THR A 67 33.13 -23.22 23.73
CA THR A 67 34.37 -23.84 24.22
C THR A 67 34.58 -25.23 23.68
N ASP A 68 33.50 -25.98 23.46
CA ASP A 68 33.55 -27.34 22.89
C ASP A 68 33.79 -27.30 21.37
N GLU A 69 33.24 -26.27 20.70
CA GLU A 69 33.34 -26.10 19.24
C GLU A 69 34.72 -25.63 18.78
N ILE A 70 35.29 -24.64 19.41
CA ILE A 70 36.57 -24.02 18.97
C ILE A 70 37.73 -24.12 19.96
N GLY A 71 37.49 -24.65 21.15
CA GLY A 71 38.50 -24.80 22.22
C GLY A 71 38.67 -23.57 23.09
N ILE A 72 39.00 -23.79 24.39
CA ILE A 72 39.13 -22.73 25.38
C ILE A 72 40.22 -21.71 25.01
N GLU A 73 41.34 -22.15 24.45
CA GLU A 73 42.46 -21.28 24.06
C GLU A 73 42.05 -20.25 22.99
N ASN A 74 41.13 -20.63 22.05
CA ASN A 74 40.61 -19.73 21.05
C ASN A 74 39.63 -18.73 21.65
N ILE A 75 38.81 -19.15 22.61
CA ILE A 75 37.91 -18.26 23.38
C ILE A 75 38.74 -17.23 24.15
N GLU A 76 39.75 -17.66 24.88
CA GLU A 76 40.66 -16.75 25.62
C GLU A 76 41.38 -15.79 24.66
N GLY A 77 41.80 -16.25 23.47
CA GLY A 77 42.39 -15.41 22.42
C GLY A 77 41.44 -14.34 21.90
N ILE A 78 40.15 -14.66 21.71
CA ILE A 78 39.11 -13.71 21.31
C ILE A 78 38.89 -12.66 22.40
N ILE A 79 38.80 -13.10 23.66
CA ILE A 79 38.63 -12.22 24.80
C ILE A 79 39.87 -11.32 24.95
N ALA A 80 41.06 -11.88 24.97
CA ALA A 80 42.33 -11.14 25.10
C ALA A 80 42.42 -10.01 24.04
N LYS A 81 42.09 -10.32 22.79
CA LYS A 81 42.12 -9.36 21.68
C LYS A 81 41.09 -8.21 21.86
N ALA A 82 39.95 -8.47 22.46
CA ALA A 82 38.95 -7.44 22.74
C ALA A 82 39.41 -6.46 23.84
N PHE A 83 40.28 -6.91 24.76
CA PHE A 83 40.86 -6.13 25.85
C PHE A 83 42.26 -5.56 25.55
N GLU A 84 42.82 -5.80 24.35
CA GLU A 84 44.07 -5.15 23.94
C GLU A 84 43.86 -3.62 23.80
N PRO A 85 44.82 -2.81 24.30
CA PRO A 85 44.79 -1.37 24.06
C PRO A 85 44.86 -1.12 22.56
N ARG A 86 43.90 -0.38 22.04
CA ARG A 86 43.92 0.03 20.60
C ARG A 86 45.17 0.91 20.38
N PRO A 87 45.98 0.68 19.35
CA PRO A 87 47.29 1.36 19.18
C PRO A 87 47.20 2.88 18.91
N ASN A 88 46.05 3.51 19.08
CA ASN A 88 45.86 4.95 18.90
C ASN A 88 45.16 5.63 20.09
N GLY A 89 45.38 5.17 21.32
CA GLY A 89 44.67 5.63 22.50
C GLY A 89 45.40 6.50 23.51
N ASP A 90 46.72 6.75 23.41
CA ASP A 90 47.45 7.59 24.40
C ASP A 90 48.58 8.43 23.80
N GLY A 91 48.34 9.09 22.69
CA GLY A 91 49.06 10.31 22.36
C GLY A 91 48.13 11.48 22.73
N GLY A 92 48.38 12.15 23.84
CA GLY A 92 47.66 13.31 24.25
C GLY A 92 47.57 14.31 23.09
N LEU A 93 46.39 14.41 22.51
CA LEU A 93 46.06 15.48 21.57
C LEU A 93 46.16 16.78 22.37
N GLY A 94 47.00 17.72 21.89
CA GLY A 94 47.15 19.03 22.50
C GLY A 94 45.77 19.70 22.65
N GLU A 95 45.60 20.55 23.64
CA GLU A 95 44.35 21.21 24.00
C GLU A 95 43.63 21.85 22.77
N GLN A 96 44.34 22.25 21.75
CA GLN A 96 43.77 22.77 20.49
C GLN A 96 43.13 21.66 19.62
N GLN A 97 43.66 20.44 19.60
CA GLN A 97 43.03 19.32 18.89
C GLN A 97 41.81 18.76 19.64
N GLN A 98 41.81 18.85 20.97
CA GLN A 98 40.63 18.50 21.79
C GLN A 98 39.51 19.54 21.63
N GLN A 99 39.86 20.84 21.50
CA GLN A 99 38.87 21.88 21.19
C GLN A 99 38.30 21.73 19.77
N ASP A 100 39.13 21.38 18.77
CA ASP A 100 38.66 21.07 17.41
C ASP A 100 37.79 19.81 17.32
N TYR A 101 38.08 18.78 18.14
CA TYR A 101 37.25 17.57 18.22
C TYR A 101 35.93 17.83 18.95
N THR A 102 35.92 18.63 20.02
CA THR A 102 34.70 19.07 20.70
C THR A 102 33.91 20.08 19.88
N ALA A 103 34.55 20.96 19.11
CA ALA A 103 33.88 21.85 18.17
C ALA A 103 33.28 21.12 16.95
N LYS A 104 33.93 20.05 16.46
CA LYS A 104 33.37 19.17 15.43
C LYS A 104 32.37 18.14 15.96
N ALA A 105 32.44 17.75 17.23
CA ALA A 105 31.46 16.88 17.88
C ALA A 105 30.16 17.61 18.28
N SER A 106 30.11 18.93 18.17
CA SER A 106 28.87 19.69 18.22
C SER A 106 28.06 19.62 16.91
N LEU A 107 28.48 18.77 15.95
CA LEU A 107 27.68 18.39 14.78
C LEU A 107 26.46 17.59 15.27
N ASN A 108 25.34 18.30 15.48
CA ASN A 108 23.97 17.78 15.45
C ASN A 108 23.87 16.27 15.70
N VAL A 109 24.15 15.81 16.92
CA VAL A 109 23.81 14.45 17.33
C VAL A 109 22.29 14.39 17.33
N VAL A 110 21.73 13.88 16.25
CA VAL A 110 20.29 13.61 16.19
C VAL A 110 19.99 12.63 17.32
N PRO A 111 19.18 12.99 18.29
CA PRO A 111 18.88 12.09 19.40
C PRO A 111 18.24 10.82 18.84
N ILE A 112 18.79 9.66 19.23
CA ILE A 112 18.24 8.34 18.85
C ILE A 112 17.01 8.04 19.72
N ILE A 113 16.90 8.71 20.88
CA ILE A 113 15.83 8.50 21.86
C ILE A 113 14.85 9.66 21.77
N PHE A 114 13.58 9.34 21.59
CA PHE A 114 12.48 10.30 21.64
C PHE A 114 11.77 10.23 22.99
N PRO A 115 11.33 11.38 23.56
CA PRO A 115 10.56 11.37 24.79
C PRO A 115 9.25 10.58 24.60
N PHE A 116 8.93 9.73 25.57
CA PHE A 116 7.69 8.98 25.64
C PHE A 116 7.20 8.95 27.10
N PRO A 117 5.90 9.08 27.37
CA PRO A 117 4.78 9.18 26.44
C PRO A 117 4.59 10.58 25.83
N ILE A 118 4.06 10.61 24.59
CA ILE A 118 3.56 11.83 23.94
C ILE A 118 2.07 11.97 24.25
N LYS A 119 1.59 13.19 24.54
CA LYS A 119 0.15 13.46 24.67
C LYS A 119 -0.54 13.26 23.30
N GLY A 120 -1.74 12.69 23.30
CA GLY A 120 -2.46 12.36 22.07
C GLY A 120 -2.64 13.55 21.13
N ASP A 121 -2.88 14.74 21.68
CA ASP A 121 -3.09 15.98 20.90
C ASP A 121 -1.79 16.50 20.23
N ASP A 122 -0.63 16.12 20.75
CA ASP A 122 0.68 16.51 20.22
C ASP A 122 1.15 15.57 19.08
N ILE A 123 0.43 14.48 18.80
CA ILE A 123 0.79 13.54 17.75
C ILE A 123 0.52 14.15 16.37
N PRO A 124 1.54 14.38 15.54
CA PRO A 124 1.35 14.99 14.23
C PRO A 124 0.56 14.07 13.29
N ARG A 125 -0.35 14.65 12.52
CA ARG A 125 -1.10 13.91 11.50
C ARG A 125 -0.15 13.38 10.43
N ARG A 126 -0.41 12.17 9.93
CA ARG A 126 0.34 11.64 8.80
C ARG A 126 0.19 12.57 7.58
N PRO A 127 1.30 12.91 6.92
CA PRO A 127 1.30 13.86 5.79
C PRO A 127 0.86 13.18 4.49
N TRP A 128 -0.35 12.61 4.48
CA TRP A 128 -0.95 12.05 3.27
C TRP A 128 -1.27 13.14 2.25
N ILE A 129 -0.90 12.88 0.99
CA ILE A 129 -1.39 13.61 -0.18
C ILE A 129 -2.71 12.96 -0.62
N ILE A 130 -2.68 11.63 -0.83
CA ILE A 130 -3.87 10.80 -1.01
C ILE A 130 -3.87 9.74 0.10
N PRO A 131 -4.83 9.75 1.04
CA PRO A 131 -4.91 8.75 2.09
C PRO A 131 -4.92 7.32 1.53
N GLY A 132 -4.02 6.48 2.04
CA GLY A 132 -3.87 5.10 1.62
C GLY A 132 -3.00 4.88 0.37
N LEU A 133 -2.69 5.93 -0.42
CA LEU A 133 -1.96 5.81 -1.67
C LEU A 133 -0.64 6.60 -1.67
N LEU A 134 -0.68 7.92 -1.50
CA LEU A 134 0.49 8.79 -1.61
C LEU A 134 0.80 9.48 -0.28
N LEU A 135 1.97 9.18 0.29
CA LEU A 135 2.43 9.70 1.56
C LEU A 135 3.78 10.38 1.41
N ARG A 136 3.92 11.63 1.85
CA ARG A 136 5.21 12.33 1.88
C ARG A 136 6.25 11.55 2.67
N ARG A 137 7.53 11.69 2.29
CA ARG A 137 8.69 11.02 2.91
C ARG A 137 8.74 9.50 2.71
N HIS A 138 7.86 8.95 1.86
CA HIS A 138 7.76 7.52 1.62
C HIS A 138 7.72 7.20 0.13
N VAL A 139 8.04 5.94 -0.16
CA VAL A 139 7.94 5.37 -1.50
C VAL A 139 6.63 4.60 -1.60
N THR A 140 5.87 4.92 -2.63
CA THR A 140 4.75 4.12 -3.15
C THR A 140 5.22 3.42 -4.43
N MET A 141 4.77 2.20 -4.67
CA MET A 141 5.08 1.46 -5.89
C MET A 141 3.79 1.07 -6.61
N LEU A 142 3.76 1.32 -7.91
CA LEU A 142 2.75 0.79 -8.82
C LEU A 142 3.36 -0.33 -9.63
N VAL A 143 2.78 -1.51 -9.55
CA VAL A 143 3.22 -2.70 -10.27
C VAL A 143 2.21 -3.07 -11.34
N ALA A 144 2.67 -3.19 -12.60
CA ALA A 144 1.77 -3.45 -13.72
C ALA A 144 2.47 -4.23 -14.85
N PRO A 145 1.76 -5.07 -15.61
CA PRO A 145 2.29 -5.70 -16.82
C PRO A 145 2.67 -4.67 -17.89
N PRO A 146 3.61 -5.00 -18.79
CA PRO A 146 3.86 -4.18 -19.97
C PRO A 146 2.56 -3.93 -20.77
N GLY A 147 2.39 -2.71 -21.29
CA GLY A 147 1.21 -2.34 -22.09
C GLY A 147 -0.12 -2.24 -21.34
N SER A 148 -0.13 -2.39 -20.01
CA SER A 148 -1.36 -2.32 -19.20
C SER A 148 -1.90 -0.90 -19.02
N GLY A 149 -1.16 0.15 -19.39
CA GLY A 149 -1.56 1.56 -19.19
C GLY A 149 -1.02 2.17 -17.89
N LYS A 150 0.05 1.63 -17.32
CA LYS A 150 0.71 2.14 -16.12
C LYS A 150 1.09 3.62 -16.22
N SER A 151 1.78 4.00 -17.31
CA SER A 151 2.23 5.39 -17.56
C SER A 151 1.04 6.33 -17.71
N LEU A 152 0.00 5.89 -18.41
CA LEU A 152 -1.23 6.65 -18.55
C LEU A 152 -1.90 6.90 -17.20
N PHE A 153 -1.98 5.86 -16.35
CA PHE A 153 -2.55 5.97 -15.00
C PHE A 153 -1.74 6.94 -14.12
N THR A 154 -0.41 6.79 -14.08
CA THR A 154 0.44 7.61 -13.19
C THR A 154 0.50 9.06 -13.65
N LEU A 155 0.52 9.31 -14.96
CA LEU A 155 0.43 10.65 -15.52
C LEU A 155 -0.86 11.35 -15.11
N GLN A 156 -2.02 10.69 -15.33
CA GLN A 156 -3.31 11.27 -14.95
C GLN A 156 -3.49 11.42 -13.44
N LEU A 157 -2.97 10.47 -12.63
CA LEU A 157 -2.92 10.62 -11.18
C LEU A 157 -2.13 11.86 -10.77
N GLY A 158 -0.99 12.11 -11.43
CA GLY A 158 -0.18 13.31 -11.24
C GLY A 158 -0.96 14.59 -11.59
N MET A 159 -1.66 14.61 -12.74
CA MET A 159 -2.50 15.74 -13.14
C MET A 159 -3.62 16.03 -12.14
N VAL A 160 -4.30 14.97 -11.68
CA VAL A 160 -5.35 15.06 -10.65
C VAL A 160 -4.81 15.66 -9.35
N CYS A 161 -3.61 15.25 -8.93
CA CYS A 161 -2.95 15.79 -7.75
C CYS A 161 -2.53 17.26 -7.94
N ALA A 162 -2.00 17.60 -9.10
CA ALA A 162 -1.57 18.97 -9.42
C ALA A 162 -2.75 19.94 -9.51
N ALA A 163 -3.86 19.50 -10.09
CA ALA A 163 -5.10 20.28 -10.17
C ALA A 163 -5.91 20.28 -8.87
N GLY A 164 -5.59 19.43 -7.90
CA GLY A 164 -6.33 19.33 -6.64
C GLY A 164 -7.75 18.79 -6.78
N LEU A 165 -8.00 17.92 -7.77
CA LEU A 165 -9.32 17.32 -7.99
C LEU A 165 -9.69 16.40 -6.83
N THR A 166 -10.79 16.68 -6.14
CA THR A 166 -11.11 16.05 -4.86
C THR A 166 -11.80 14.70 -4.97
N ASN A 167 -12.20 14.27 -6.16
CA ASN A 167 -13.06 13.07 -6.29
C ASN A 167 -12.76 12.18 -7.51
N TRP A 168 -11.52 12.13 -7.99
CA TRP A 168 -11.13 11.23 -9.06
C TRP A 168 -10.82 9.83 -8.49
N GLY A 169 -11.41 8.78 -9.07
CA GLY A 169 -11.20 7.40 -8.62
C GLY A 169 -11.62 7.11 -7.17
N GLY A 170 -12.48 7.95 -6.57
CA GLY A 170 -12.94 7.78 -5.20
C GLY A 170 -11.92 8.18 -4.13
N TRP A 171 -10.83 8.84 -4.49
CA TRP A 171 -9.87 9.40 -3.53
C TRP A 171 -10.24 10.81 -3.12
N ARG A 172 -9.93 11.12 -1.85
CA ARG A 172 -10.03 12.49 -1.33
C ARG A 172 -8.64 13.10 -1.30
N LEU A 173 -8.38 14.04 -2.19
CA LEU A 173 -7.16 14.85 -2.17
C LEU A 173 -7.30 15.97 -1.13
N ARG A 174 -6.16 16.37 -0.54
CA ARG A 174 -6.13 17.46 0.44
C ARG A 174 -5.90 18.84 -0.19
N GLY A 175 -5.99 18.95 -1.50
CA GLY A 175 -5.76 20.17 -2.27
C GLY A 175 -4.68 19.98 -3.33
N PRO A 176 -4.43 21.00 -4.16
CA PRO A 176 -3.41 20.96 -5.20
C PRO A 176 -2.01 20.82 -4.62
N VAL A 177 -1.15 20.07 -5.30
CA VAL A 177 0.26 19.84 -4.94
C VAL A 177 1.14 19.94 -6.18
N ARG A 178 2.42 20.18 -6.01
CA ARG A 178 3.37 20.24 -7.13
C ARG A 178 3.88 18.85 -7.49
N VAL A 179 3.80 18.50 -8.77
CA VAL A 179 4.14 17.17 -9.28
C VAL A 179 5.26 17.27 -10.30
N LEU A 180 6.29 16.44 -10.14
CA LEU A 180 7.35 16.21 -11.11
C LEU A 180 7.21 14.78 -11.64
N VAL A 181 7.19 14.62 -12.95
CA VAL A 181 7.24 13.32 -13.63
C VAL A 181 8.59 13.19 -14.34
N ILE A 182 9.27 12.10 -14.09
CA ILE A 182 10.43 11.66 -14.86
C ILE A 182 10.00 10.44 -15.64
N ASN A 183 9.98 10.55 -16.96
CA ASN A 183 9.64 9.46 -17.87
C ASN A 183 10.81 9.26 -18.84
N SER A 184 11.25 8.02 -18.99
CA SER A 184 12.35 7.63 -19.88
C SER A 184 11.90 6.82 -21.11
N GLU A 185 10.62 6.44 -21.17
CA GLU A 185 10.09 5.65 -22.28
C GLU A 185 9.49 6.53 -23.41
N GLU A 186 9.06 7.76 -23.08
CA GLU A 186 8.29 8.58 -23.99
C GLU A 186 8.93 9.95 -24.22
N ASP A 187 8.83 10.44 -25.46
CA ASP A 187 9.34 11.75 -25.83
C ASP A 187 8.41 12.88 -25.35
N LYS A 188 8.93 14.10 -25.47
CA LYS A 188 8.24 15.33 -25.08
C LYS A 188 6.91 15.50 -25.82
N ASP A 189 6.87 15.17 -27.11
CA ASP A 189 5.68 15.42 -27.93
C ASP A 189 4.55 14.46 -27.54
N GLU A 190 4.88 13.19 -27.24
CA GLU A 190 3.89 12.24 -26.75
C GLU A 190 3.40 12.61 -25.34
N MET A 191 4.29 13.08 -24.47
CA MET A 191 3.89 13.60 -23.16
C MET A 191 2.93 14.78 -23.29
N HIS A 192 3.17 15.72 -24.23
CA HIS A 192 2.25 16.83 -24.49
C HIS A 192 0.89 16.35 -25.00
N ARG A 193 0.84 15.37 -25.94
CA ARG A 193 -0.40 14.79 -26.42
C ARG A 193 -1.24 14.22 -25.26
N ARG A 194 -0.59 13.45 -24.39
CA ARG A 194 -1.27 12.82 -23.23
C ARG A 194 -1.74 13.83 -22.19
N LEU A 195 -0.93 14.85 -21.91
CA LEU A 195 -1.32 15.93 -21.00
C LEU A 195 -2.52 16.70 -21.54
N PHE A 196 -2.49 17.06 -22.82
CA PHE A 196 -3.60 17.74 -23.46
C PHE A 196 -4.88 16.91 -23.46
N ALA A 197 -4.80 15.61 -23.83
CA ALA A 197 -5.95 14.71 -23.79
C ALA A 197 -6.51 14.55 -22.36
N GLY A 198 -5.63 14.46 -21.36
CA GLY A 198 -6.00 14.43 -19.96
C GLY A 198 -6.70 15.70 -19.48
N CYS A 199 -6.20 16.89 -19.88
CA CYS A 199 -6.84 18.17 -19.60
C CYS A 199 -8.25 18.23 -20.20
N LYS A 200 -8.41 17.80 -21.45
CA LYS A 200 -9.73 17.74 -22.11
C LYS A 200 -10.69 16.81 -21.37
N LEU A 201 -10.26 15.60 -21.00
CA LEU A 201 -11.11 14.67 -20.26
C LEU A 201 -11.56 15.23 -18.91
N MET A 202 -10.65 15.83 -18.17
CA MET A 202 -10.87 16.29 -16.80
C MET A 202 -11.37 17.73 -16.73
N ASN A 203 -11.57 18.39 -17.87
CA ASN A 203 -11.93 19.81 -18.00
C ASN A 203 -11.01 20.72 -17.18
N LEU A 204 -9.69 20.49 -17.33
CA LEU A 204 -8.64 21.29 -16.71
C LEU A 204 -8.15 22.37 -17.66
N ASP A 205 -7.78 23.49 -17.08
CA ASP A 205 -7.07 24.57 -17.77
C ASP A 205 -5.58 24.22 -17.85
N GLU A 206 -5.03 24.19 -19.06
CA GLU A 206 -3.66 23.78 -19.32
C GLU A 206 -2.65 24.74 -18.67
N ASP A 207 -2.90 26.04 -18.71
CA ASP A 207 -2.02 27.07 -18.13
C ASP A 207 -1.99 26.94 -16.60
N SER A 208 -3.13 26.69 -15.99
CA SER A 208 -3.22 26.43 -14.54
C SER A 208 -2.47 25.17 -14.15
N LEU A 209 -2.61 24.10 -14.93
CA LEU A 209 -1.87 22.86 -14.67
C LEU A 209 -0.36 23.06 -14.77
N ALA A 210 0.13 23.82 -15.76
CA ALA A 210 1.55 24.08 -16.00
C ALA A 210 2.25 24.74 -14.80
N THR A 211 1.52 25.42 -13.92
CA THR A 211 2.10 26.03 -12.69
C THR A 211 2.46 25.01 -11.61
N SER A 212 1.82 23.85 -11.61
CA SER A 212 1.93 22.85 -10.55
C SER A 212 2.37 21.47 -11.04
N PHE A 213 2.45 21.27 -12.36
CA PHE A 213 2.85 20.02 -12.99
C PHE A 213 4.05 20.25 -13.91
N ALA A 214 5.10 19.47 -13.71
CA ALA A 214 6.28 19.49 -14.58
C ALA A 214 6.63 18.05 -14.98
N PHE A 215 7.13 17.87 -16.19
CA PHE A 215 7.81 16.64 -16.56
C PHE A 215 9.26 16.95 -16.98
N ALA A 216 10.15 16.02 -16.66
CA ALA A 216 11.52 16.06 -17.12
C ALA A 216 11.67 14.99 -18.20
N GLU A 217 12.10 15.43 -19.37
CA GLU A 217 12.69 14.52 -20.34
C GLU A 217 13.91 13.92 -19.67
N ALA A 218 13.90 12.59 -19.50
CA ALA A 218 15.01 11.94 -18.85
C ALA A 218 16.26 12.16 -19.70
N PRO A 219 17.36 12.69 -19.13
CA PRO A 219 18.63 12.60 -19.82
C PRO A 219 18.95 11.14 -20.09
N ASP A 220 19.72 10.82 -21.12
CA ASP A 220 20.09 9.48 -21.55
C ASP A 220 20.64 8.58 -20.40
N ASP A 221 20.84 9.10 -19.20
CA ASP A 221 21.34 8.40 -18.02
C ASP A 221 20.66 8.89 -16.72
N ILE A 222 19.41 8.50 -16.50
CA ILE A 222 18.68 8.75 -15.22
C ILE A 222 19.13 7.81 -14.09
N VAL A 223 20.18 7.06 -14.29
CA VAL A 223 20.66 6.05 -13.36
C VAL A 223 21.10 6.68 -12.04
N ILE A 224 20.43 6.33 -10.93
CA ILE A 224 20.77 6.75 -9.57
C ILE A 224 21.71 5.78 -8.86
N ALA A 225 21.78 4.54 -9.33
CA ALA A 225 22.60 3.48 -8.74
C ALA A 225 23.15 2.53 -9.80
N LYS A 226 24.38 2.07 -9.57
CA LYS A 226 25.05 1.07 -10.41
C LYS A 226 25.58 -0.05 -9.53
N ALA A 227 25.26 -1.30 -9.87
CA ALA A 227 25.84 -2.48 -9.24
C ALA A 227 27.09 -2.93 -10.02
N ASP A 228 28.17 -3.18 -9.30
CA ASP A 228 29.35 -3.83 -9.89
C ASP A 228 29.05 -5.33 -10.11
N ALA A 229 29.22 -5.80 -11.33
CA ALA A 229 28.85 -7.16 -11.72
C ALA A 229 29.63 -8.24 -10.94
N ARG A 230 30.86 -7.94 -10.51
CA ARG A 230 31.76 -8.88 -9.83
C ARG A 230 31.62 -8.85 -8.32
N THR A 231 31.62 -7.64 -7.74
CA THR A 231 31.59 -7.47 -6.28
C THR A 231 30.17 -7.38 -5.72
N LYS A 232 29.17 -7.20 -6.60
CA LYS A 232 27.76 -6.97 -6.21
C LYS A 232 27.56 -5.73 -5.33
N THR A 233 28.55 -4.85 -5.27
CA THR A 233 28.48 -3.59 -4.53
C THR A 233 27.69 -2.59 -5.33
N VAL A 234 26.65 -2.01 -4.71
CA VAL A 234 25.83 -0.96 -5.31
C VAL A 234 26.38 0.40 -4.92
N THR A 235 26.73 1.20 -5.92
CA THR A 235 27.22 2.56 -5.75
C THR A 235 26.18 3.57 -6.26
N ARG A 236 26.03 4.68 -5.53
CA ARG A 236 25.18 5.78 -5.94
C ARG A 236 25.87 6.63 -7.01
N THR A 237 25.09 7.24 -7.88
CA THR A 237 25.58 8.20 -8.87
C THR A 237 25.26 9.64 -8.44
N PRO A 238 25.91 10.66 -9.03
CA PRO A 238 25.59 12.07 -8.77
C PRO A 238 24.16 12.47 -9.18
N MET A 239 23.48 11.65 -9.98
CA MET A 239 22.10 11.90 -10.42
C MET A 239 21.13 11.99 -9.23
N ILE A 240 21.38 11.25 -8.15
CA ILE A 240 20.51 11.31 -6.97
C ILE A 240 20.50 12.69 -6.31
N GLU A 241 21.66 13.33 -6.21
CA GLU A 241 21.81 14.69 -5.67
C GLU A 241 21.13 15.71 -6.59
N ARG A 242 21.29 15.55 -7.91
CA ARG A 242 20.63 16.39 -8.90
C ARG A 242 19.11 16.32 -8.81
N ILE A 243 18.56 15.12 -8.69
CA ILE A 243 17.11 14.92 -8.49
C ILE A 243 16.65 15.58 -7.18
N GLN A 244 17.38 15.38 -6.07
CA GLN A 244 17.05 16.02 -4.79
C GLN A 244 17.02 17.54 -4.91
N GLN A 245 18.03 18.14 -5.55
CA GLN A 245 18.10 19.59 -5.78
C GLN A 245 16.93 20.09 -6.64
N THR A 246 16.57 19.37 -7.70
CA THR A 246 15.43 19.70 -8.56
C THR A 246 14.12 19.68 -7.77
N ILE A 247 13.89 18.66 -6.94
CA ILE A 247 12.69 18.56 -6.10
C ILE A 247 12.62 19.73 -5.11
N ILE A 248 13.72 20.04 -4.45
CA ILE A 248 13.78 21.13 -3.46
C ILE A 248 13.57 22.49 -4.13
N ALA A 249 14.28 22.78 -5.24
CA ALA A 249 14.17 24.04 -5.95
C ALA A 249 12.76 24.25 -6.54
N GLY A 250 12.17 23.20 -7.09
CA GLY A 250 10.80 23.22 -7.64
C GLY A 250 9.71 23.06 -6.59
N GLN A 251 10.06 22.82 -5.32
CA GLN A 251 9.10 22.55 -4.23
C GLN A 251 8.09 21.43 -4.57
N PHE A 252 8.57 20.37 -5.25
CA PHE A 252 7.71 19.28 -5.66
C PHE A 252 7.32 18.39 -4.49
N ASP A 253 6.03 18.08 -4.42
CA ASP A 253 5.40 17.27 -3.39
C ASP A 253 5.35 15.78 -3.77
N ILE A 254 5.28 15.52 -5.06
CA ILE A 254 5.26 14.20 -5.67
C ILE A 254 6.32 14.14 -6.75
N LEU A 255 7.11 13.06 -6.73
CA LEU A 255 7.94 12.63 -7.84
C LEU A 255 7.39 11.30 -8.37
N ILE A 256 7.07 11.24 -9.65
CA ILE A 256 6.71 10.01 -10.38
C ILE A 256 7.91 9.60 -11.21
N VAL A 257 8.31 8.34 -11.13
CA VAL A 257 9.43 7.75 -11.89
C VAL A 257 8.90 6.58 -12.70
N ASP A 258 8.93 6.71 -14.02
CA ASP A 258 8.37 5.72 -14.95
C ASP A 258 9.33 5.46 -16.14
N PRO A 259 9.93 4.27 -16.18
CA PRO A 259 9.87 3.19 -15.20
C PRO A 259 11.03 3.21 -14.17
N PHE A 260 10.83 2.55 -13.03
CA PHE A 260 11.88 2.36 -12.02
C PHE A 260 13.09 1.58 -12.56
N ALA A 261 12.88 0.64 -13.47
CA ALA A 261 13.93 -0.20 -14.04
C ALA A 261 15.07 0.58 -14.69
N GLU A 262 14.77 1.70 -15.35
CA GLU A 262 15.75 2.55 -16.03
C GLU A 262 16.64 3.36 -15.07
N THR A 263 16.27 3.40 -13.79
CA THR A 263 17.01 4.18 -12.78
C THR A 263 18.14 3.41 -12.09
N PHE A 264 18.34 2.15 -12.49
CA PHE A 264 19.28 1.25 -11.84
C PHE A 264 19.98 0.35 -12.86
N ILE A 265 21.31 0.35 -12.84
CA ILE A 265 22.12 -0.61 -13.58
C ILE A 265 22.55 -1.75 -12.65
N GLY A 266 21.96 -2.93 -12.85
CA GLY A 266 22.20 -4.13 -12.05
C GLY A 266 21.29 -5.27 -12.44
N ASP A 267 21.29 -6.34 -11.65
CA ASP A 267 20.41 -7.49 -11.88
C ASP A 267 19.04 -7.25 -11.22
N GLU A 268 18.01 -7.05 -12.04
CA GLU A 268 16.62 -6.88 -11.58
C GLU A 268 16.07 -8.10 -10.81
N ASN A 269 16.71 -9.27 -10.93
CA ASN A 269 16.35 -10.46 -10.16
C ASN A 269 17.10 -10.56 -8.83
N SER A 270 18.10 -9.71 -8.62
CA SER A 270 18.85 -9.64 -7.36
C SER A 270 18.08 -8.81 -6.32
N ASN A 271 17.45 -9.50 -5.36
CA ASN A 271 16.73 -8.85 -4.27
C ASN A 271 17.60 -7.86 -3.47
N SER A 272 18.89 -8.12 -3.31
CA SER A 272 19.80 -7.23 -2.58
C SER A 272 20.10 -5.95 -3.35
N GLU A 273 20.34 -6.04 -4.66
CA GLU A 273 20.63 -4.90 -5.51
C GLU A 273 19.41 -3.99 -5.67
N LEU A 274 18.22 -4.56 -5.97
CA LEU A 274 16.96 -3.83 -6.01
C LEU A 274 16.63 -3.16 -4.67
N LYS A 275 16.90 -3.85 -3.56
CA LYS A 275 16.70 -3.27 -2.23
C LYS A 275 17.50 -1.98 -2.06
N TRP A 276 18.76 -1.96 -2.49
CA TRP A 276 19.61 -0.77 -2.40
C TRP A 276 19.09 0.38 -3.26
N ALA A 277 18.68 0.13 -4.52
CA ALA A 277 18.07 1.13 -5.38
C ALA A 277 16.83 1.76 -4.72
N CYS A 278 15.94 0.93 -4.15
CA CYS A 278 14.77 1.42 -3.43
C CYS A 278 15.11 2.19 -2.15
N VAL A 279 16.20 1.82 -1.44
CA VAL A 279 16.69 2.58 -0.27
C VAL A 279 17.10 4.00 -0.67
N LEU A 280 17.75 4.16 -1.82
CA LEU A 280 18.12 5.48 -2.35
C LEU A 280 16.89 6.32 -2.68
N TRP A 281 15.86 5.75 -3.31
CA TRP A 281 14.60 6.46 -3.55
C TRP A 281 13.88 6.84 -2.24
N ARG A 282 13.94 5.99 -1.21
CA ARG A 282 13.44 6.35 0.12
C ARG A 282 14.25 7.49 0.75
N GLU A 283 15.56 7.55 0.51
CA GLU A 283 16.41 8.66 0.95
C GLU A 283 15.98 9.96 0.26
N VAL A 284 15.77 9.95 -1.06
CA VAL A 284 15.21 11.09 -1.81
C VAL A 284 13.91 11.56 -1.16
N ALA A 285 12.93 10.66 -0.99
CA ALA A 285 11.64 11.01 -0.40
C ALA A 285 11.77 11.68 0.97
N ARG A 286 12.67 11.18 1.83
CA ARG A 286 12.88 11.72 3.20
C ARG A 286 13.57 13.06 3.21
N LYS A 287 14.65 13.22 2.42
CA LYS A 287 15.44 14.45 2.39
C LYS A 287 14.69 15.62 1.77
N THR A 288 13.84 15.35 0.79
CA THR A 288 13.07 16.36 0.05
C THR A 288 11.66 16.57 0.59
N ASN A 289 11.21 15.77 1.57
CA ASN A 289 9.84 15.75 2.08
C ASN A 289 8.78 15.45 0.99
N CYS A 290 9.15 14.86 -0.14
CA CYS A 290 8.23 14.50 -1.22
C CYS A 290 7.73 13.05 -1.08
N CYS A 291 6.66 12.70 -1.80
CA CYS A 291 6.25 11.32 -2.07
C CYS A 291 6.92 10.85 -3.36
N VAL A 292 7.56 9.68 -3.35
CA VAL A 292 8.12 9.07 -4.56
C VAL A 292 7.22 7.93 -5.00
N LEU A 293 6.64 8.03 -6.21
CA LEU A 293 5.87 6.98 -6.85
C LEU A 293 6.73 6.30 -7.92
N LEU A 294 7.11 5.06 -7.68
CA LEU A 294 7.88 4.24 -8.60
C LEU A 294 6.95 3.34 -9.41
N VAL A 295 7.12 3.35 -10.73
CA VAL A 295 6.41 2.46 -11.65
C VAL A 295 7.28 1.27 -11.99
N HIS A 296 6.78 0.07 -11.75
CA HIS A 296 7.57 -1.15 -11.91
C HIS A 296 6.81 -2.23 -12.68
N HIS A 297 7.56 -3.07 -13.40
CA HIS A 297 6.98 -4.17 -14.16
C HIS A 297 6.68 -5.39 -13.27
N THR A 298 5.64 -6.14 -13.65
CA THR A 298 5.39 -7.45 -13.07
C THR A 298 6.45 -8.46 -13.48
N ARG A 299 6.62 -9.51 -12.68
CA ARG A 299 7.32 -10.72 -13.11
C ARG A 299 6.53 -11.42 -14.23
N LYS A 300 7.20 -12.27 -15.00
CA LYS A 300 6.54 -13.10 -16.00
C LYS A 300 5.45 -13.97 -15.34
N PHE A 301 4.30 -14.16 -16.03
CA PHE A 301 3.17 -14.99 -15.57
C PHE A 301 2.40 -14.48 -14.34
N ALA A 302 2.36 -13.16 -14.13
CA ALA A 302 1.64 -12.55 -13.00
C ALA A 302 0.16 -12.20 -13.31
N GLN A 303 -0.46 -12.78 -14.33
CA GLN A 303 -1.81 -12.38 -14.81
C GLN A 303 -2.91 -12.53 -13.73
N ASP A 304 -2.79 -13.51 -12.84
CA ASP A 304 -3.78 -13.77 -11.79
C ASP A 304 -3.39 -13.16 -10.43
N MET A 305 -2.42 -12.25 -10.42
CA MET A 305 -1.86 -11.68 -9.18
C MET A 305 -2.34 -10.24 -8.90
N ALA A 306 -3.55 -9.89 -9.35
CA ALA A 306 -4.15 -8.61 -9.00
C ALA A 306 -4.35 -8.51 -7.48
N GLY A 307 -3.86 -7.44 -6.86
CA GLY A 307 -3.88 -7.27 -5.40
C GLY A 307 -2.82 -8.07 -4.64
N ASP A 308 -1.92 -8.76 -5.33
CA ASP A 308 -0.82 -9.48 -4.73
C ASP A 308 0.50 -8.72 -4.89
N MET A 309 1.13 -8.43 -3.76
CA MET A 309 2.44 -7.78 -3.71
C MET A 309 3.53 -8.59 -4.43
N ASP A 310 3.41 -9.91 -4.46
CA ASP A 310 4.36 -10.81 -5.11
C ASP A 310 4.30 -10.76 -6.65
N ALA A 311 3.38 -9.98 -7.23
CA ALA A 311 3.34 -9.68 -8.65
C ALA A 311 4.58 -8.91 -9.13
N ALA A 312 5.22 -8.12 -8.29
CA ALA A 312 6.40 -7.34 -8.62
C ALA A 312 7.63 -8.22 -8.89
N ARG A 313 8.48 -7.84 -9.86
CA ARG A 313 9.83 -8.40 -9.95
C ARG A 313 10.60 -8.00 -8.68
N GLY A 314 11.30 -8.94 -8.05
CA GLY A 314 12.01 -8.66 -6.80
C GLY A 314 11.11 -8.30 -5.61
N ALA A 315 9.87 -8.83 -5.57
CA ALA A 315 8.83 -8.51 -4.59
C ALA A 315 9.32 -8.52 -3.13
N GLY A 316 10.14 -9.50 -2.76
CA GLY A 316 10.69 -9.61 -1.41
C GLY A 316 11.55 -8.41 -0.98
N ALA A 317 12.32 -7.84 -1.93
CA ALA A 317 13.16 -6.65 -1.66
C ALA A 317 12.31 -5.37 -1.55
N LEU A 318 11.32 -5.23 -2.43
CA LEU A 318 10.46 -4.05 -2.54
C LEU A 318 9.50 -3.96 -1.35
N ALA A 319 9.00 -5.11 -0.90
CA ALA A 319 8.07 -5.24 0.22
C ALA A 319 8.57 -4.58 1.52
N GLY A 320 9.87 -4.63 1.79
CA GLY A 320 10.46 -4.06 3.01
C GLY A 320 10.56 -2.53 3.00
N ILE A 321 10.62 -1.91 1.83
CA ILE A 321 10.95 -0.48 1.66
C ILE A 321 9.72 0.35 1.34
N CYS A 322 8.90 -0.09 0.38
CA CYS A 322 7.68 0.59 0.00
C CYS A 322 6.62 0.47 1.10
N ARG A 323 6.01 1.58 1.49
CA ARG A 323 4.94 1.60 2.49
C ARG A 323 3.57 1.32 1.88
N VAL A 324 3.42 1.59 0.60
CA VAL A 324 2.24 1.31 -0.19
C VAL A 324 2.69 0.62 -1.48
N VAL A 325 2.02 -0.45 -1.85
CA VAL A 325 2.18 -1.12 -3.14
C VAL A 325 0.79 -1.33 -3.73
N CYS A 326 0.61 -0.88 -4.95
CA CYS A 326 -0.61 -1.10 -5.72
C CYS A 326 -0.30 -1.92 -6.96
N THR A 327 -1.27 -2.69 -7.42
CA THR A 327 -1.20 -3.42 -8.68
C THR A 327 -2.22 -2.88 -9.68
N LEU A 328 -1.84 -2.78 -10.96
CA LEU A 328 -2.73 -2.34 -12.04
C LEU A 328 -2.77 -3.42 -13.13
N PHE A 329 -3.92 -4.08 -13.27
CA PHE A 329 -4.13 -5.17 -14.21
C PHE A 329 -5.32 -4.88 -15.14
N GLY A 330 -5.33 -5.54 -16.30
CA GLY A 330 -6.52 -5.57 -17.14
C GLY A 330 -7.61 -6.43 -16.53
N MET A 331 -8.87 -6.15 -16.89
CA MET A 331 -10.03 -6.94 -16.49
C MET A 331 -9.93 -8.37 -17.04
N THR A 332 -10.18 -9.37 -16.20
CA THR A 332 -10.24 -10.79 -16.59
C THR A 332 -11.57 -11.12 -17.27
N ASP A 333 -11.64 -12.27 -17.98
CA ASP A 333 -12.89 -12.73 -18.61
C ASP A 333 -13.99 -12.98 -17.58
N GLN A 334 -13.64 -13.54 -16.41
CA GLN A 334 -14.60 -13.76 -15.32
C GLN A 334 -15.14 -12.46 -14.72
N GLU A 335 -14.31 -11.42 -14.63
CA GLU A 335 -14.74 -10.11 -14.17
C GLU A 335 -15.64 -9.42 -15.19
N ALA A 336 -15.29 -9.51 -16.49
CA ALA A 336 -16.13 -9.00 -17.57
C ALA A 336 -17.53 -9.64 -17.54
N GLU A 337 -17.59 -10.96 -17.40
CA GLU A 337 -18.85 -11.69 -17.28
C GLU A 337 -19.67 -11.22 -16.07
N ARG A 338 -19.03 -11.08 -14.89
CA ARG A 338 -19.68 -10.57 -13.67
C ARG A 338 -20.26 -9.18 -13.85
N HIS A 339 -19.62 -8.35 -14.68
CA HIS A 339 -20.06 -6.99 -14.96
C HIS A 339 -20.93 -6.86 -16.20
N GLY A 340 -21.28 -7.98 -16.85
CA GLY A 340 -22.12 -8.00 -18.04
C GLY A 340 -21.46 -7.36 -19.26
N LEU A 341 -20.13 -7.38 -19.32
CA LEU A 341 -19.33 -6.88 -20.42
C LEU A 341 -18.97 -8.03 -21.38
N THR A 342 -18.92 -7.71 -22.67
CA THR A 342 -18.46 -8.66 -23.68
C THR A 342 -16.93 -8.77 -23.69
N ALA A 343 -16.38 -9.91 -24.12
CA ALA A 343 -14.94 -10.17 -24.11
C ALA A 343 -14.11 -9.14 -24.89
N ASP A 344 -14.66 -8.57 -25.97
CA ASP A 344 -14.02 -7.51 -26.75
C ASP A 344 -13.91 -6.19 -26.00
N LYS A 345 -14.89 -5.87 -25.15
CA LYS A 345 -14.90 -4.63 -24.37
C LYS A 345 -13.96 -4.69 -23.17
N ARG A 346 -13.72 -5.88 -22.58
CA ARG A 346 -12.93 -6.01 -21.34
C ARG A 346 -11.52 -5.40 -21.44
N THR A 347 -10.90 -5.39 -22.62
CA THR A 347 -9.56 -4.84 -22.83
C THR A 347 -9.45 -3.34 -22.54
N ARG A 348 -10.60 -2.66 -22.48
CA ARG A 348 -10.68 -1.24 -22.14
C ARG A 348 -10.61 -0.98 -20.63
N TYR A 349 -10.81 -2.00 -19.80
CA TYR A 349 -10.94 -1.81 -18.36
C TYR A 349 -9.68 -2.21 -17.61
N LEU A 350 -9.28 -1.36 -16.67
CA LEU A 350 -8.16 -1.56 -15.76
C LEU A 350 -8.65 -1.65 -14.34
N ARG A 351 -8.03 -2.54 -13.59
CA ARG A 351 -8.26 -2.79 -12.19
C ARG A 351 -7.06 -2.36 -11.38
N LEU A 352 -7.25 -1.45 -10.44
CA LEU A 352 -6.26 -1.04 -9.45
C LEU A 352 -6.63 -1.64 -8.09
N ASP A 353 -5.69 -2.36 -7.50
CA ASP A 353 -5.82 -2.97 -6.19
C ASP A 353 -4.74 -2.48 -5.22
N ASP A 354 -5.12 -2.39 -3.95
CA ASP A 354 -4.18 -2.18 -2.85
C ASP A 354 -3.53 -3.52 -2.50
N ALA A 355 -2.28 -3.76 -2.93
CA ALA A 355 -1.56 -4.99 -2.65
C ALA A 355 -0.88 -4.97 -1.27
N LYS A 356 -0.50 -3.78 -0.78
CA LYS A 356 0.12 -3.58 0.53
C LYS A 356 -0.13 -2.18 1.05
N SER A 357 -0.52 -2.09 2.31
CA SER A 357 -0.47 -0.84 3.08
C SER A 357 -0.02 -1.12 4.52
N ASN A 358 1.06 -0.44 4.95
CA ASN A 358 1.56 -0.58 6.32
C ASN A 358 0.91 0.42 7.30
N LEU A 359 0.17 1.39 6.80
CA LEU A 359 -0.28 2.55 7.57
C LEU A 359 -1.80 2.73 7.57
N THR A 360 -2.50 1.98 6.72
CA THR A 360 -3.95 1.92 6.62
C THR A 360 -4.37 0.46 6.44
N LEU A 361 -5.63 0.17 6.69
CA LEU A 361 -6.19 -1.12 6.27
C LEU A 361 -6.16 -1.21 4.75
N VAL A 362 -5.77 -2.36 4.22
CA VAL A 362 -5.86 -2.66 2.79
C VAL A 362 -7.33 -2.67 2.40
N THR A 363 -7.68 -1.96 1.34
CA THR A 363 -9.06 -1.93 0.85
C THR A 363 -9.30 -3.16 -0.03
N PRO A 364 -10.22 -4.05 0.33
CA PRO A 364 -10.48 -5.25 -0.47
C PRO A 364 -11.26 -4.95 -1.77
N ILE A 365 -11.65 -3.71 -1.98
CA ILE A 365 -12.44 -3.28 -3.15
C ILE A 365 -11.51 -2.63 -4.16
N ALA A 366 -11.39 -3.27 -5.32
CA ALA A 366 -10.64 -2.74 -6.45
C ALA A 366 -11.28 -1.46 -7.01
N LYS A 367 -10.44 -0.56 -7.50
CA LYS A 367 -10.86 0.61 -8.27
C LYS A 367 -10.74 0.31 -9.75
N TRP A 368 -11.74 0.71 -10.52
CA TRP A 368 -11.78 0.44 -11.94
C TRP A 368 -11.65 1.72 -12.76
N PHE A 369 -11.02 1.58 -13.92
CA PHE A 369 -10.86 2.64 -14.89
C PHE A 369 -11.15 2.10 -16.29
N GLU A 370 -11.79 2.93 -17.12
CA GLU A 370 -12.03 2.65 -18.54
C GLU A 370 -11.06 3.44 -19.40
N LYS A 371 -10.41 2.78 -20.35
CA LYS A 371 -9.62 3.43 -21.42
C LYS A 371 -10.57 3.96 -22.46
N ILE A 372 -10.54 5.25 -22.68
CA ILE A 372 -11.24 5.91 -23.78
C ILE A 372 -10.26 6.70 -24.64
N SER A 373 -10.60 7.04 -25.87
CA SER A 373 -9.80 7.88 -26.77
C SER A 373 -10.33 9.30 -26.79
N ILE A 374 -9.41 10.26 -26.77
CA ILE A 374 -9.68 11.68 -27.03
C ILE A 374 -9.01 12.05 -28.34
N GLN A 375 -9.77 12.58 -29.27
CA GLN A 375 -9.25 13.13 -30.53
C GLN A 375 -8.64 14.51 -30.26
N LEU A 376 -7.41 14.71 -30.74
CA LEU A 376 -6.67 15.98 -30.62
C LEU A 376 -7.05 16.93 -31.76
N PRO A 377 -6.85 18.25 -31.58
CA PRO A 377 -7.14 19.24 -32.64
C PRO A 377 -5.97 19.43 -33.62
N ASN A 378 -5.19 18.39 -33.92
CA ASN A 378 -3.97 18.44 -34.70
C ASN A 378 -4.13 17.73 -36.07
N ALA A 379 -5.33 17.71 -36.65
CA ALA A 379 -5.53 17.24 -38.01
C ALA A 379 -4.73 18.08 -39.00
N GLY A 380 -4.04 17.42 -39.95
CA GLY A 380 -3.38 18.07 -41.08
C GLY A 380 -4.19 17.93 -42.37
N ASP A 381 -3.70 18.56 -43.44
CA ASP A 381 -4.39 18.57 -44.74
C ASP A 381 -4.62 17.14 -45.30
N ASP A 382 -3.68 16.22 -45.02
CA ASP A 382 -3.70 14.83 -45.54
C ASP A 382 -3.74 13.76 -44.45
N LEU A 383 -3.75 14.16 -43.14
CA LEU A 383 -3.72 13.21 -42.02
C LEU A 383 -4.85 13.49 -41.03
N PRO A 384 -5.53 12.43 -40.54
CA PRO A 384 -6.52 12.59 -39.49
C PRO A 384 -5.85 13.08 -38.20
N ALA A 385 -6.61 13.69 -37.33
CA ALA A 385 -6.17 14.06 -35.99
C ALA A 385 -5.74 12.82 -35.17
N ASP A 386 -4.75 12.98 -34.32
CA ASP A 386 -4.31 11.92 -33.41
C ASP A 386 -5.42 11.58 -32.41
N GLU A 387 -5.51 10.29 -32.08
CA GLU A 387 -6.34 9.79 -30.99
C GLU A 387 -5.44 9.36 -29.83
N VAL A 388 -5.68 9.91 -28.65
CA VAL A 388 -4.88 9.63 -27.46
C VAL A 388 -5.72 8.95 -26.39
N GLY A 389 -5.22 7.84 -25.88
CA GLY A 389 -5.85 7.12 -24.78
C GLY A 389 -5.81 7.88 -23.48
N VAL A 390 -6.92 7.87 -22.75
CA VAL A 390 -7.05 8.42 -21.39
C VAL A 390 -7.84 7.46 -20.52
N LEU A 391 -7.74 7.61 -19.21
CA LEU A 391 -8.44 6.78 -18.22
C LEU A 391 -9.55 7.58 -17.54
N MET A 392 -10.74 7.04 -17.58
CA MET A 392 -11.90 7.54 -16.85
C MET A 392 -12.19 6.60 -15.67
N PRO A 393 -12.38 7.12 -14.45
CA PRO A 393 -12.87 6.30 -13.35
C PRO A 393 -14.16 5.60 -13.75
N TRP A 394 -14.19 4.30 -13.62
CA TRP A 394 -15.35 3.48 -13.97
C TRP A 394 -15.89 2.80 -12.73
N LYS A 395 -17.19 2.82 -12.58
CA LYS A 395 -17.91 2.09 -11.55
C LYS A 395 -18.73 1.02 -12.22
N ALA A 396 -18.48 -0.23 -11.87
CA ALA A 396 -19.33 -1.32 -12.28
C ALA A 396 -20.78 -1.02 -11.87
N LEU A 397 -21.68 -1.06 -12.83
CA LEU A 397 -23.10 -0.98 -12.52
C LEU A 397 -23.46 -2.22 -11.70
N THR A 398 -23.70 -2.03 -10.43
CA THR A 398 -24.30 -3.07 -9.60
C THR A 398 -25.76 -3.25 -10.00
N ALA A 399 -26.35 -4.38 -9.62
CA ALA A 399 -27.79 -4.56 -9.79
C ALA A 399 -28.61 -3.43 -9.13
N PHE A 400 -28.03 -2.79 -8.09
CA PHE A 400 -28.59 -1.58 -7.46
C PHE A 400 -28.60 -0.36 -8.39
N ASP A 401 -27.52 -0.13 -9.12
CA ASP A 401 -27.41 1.04 -10.00
C ASP A 401 -28.34 0.91 -11.23
N LYS A 402 -28.76 -0.32 -11.54
CA LYS A 402 -29.77 -0.62 -12.59
C LYS A 402 -31.22 -0.53 -12.08
N MET A 403 -31.41 -0.52 -10.76
CA MET A 403 -32.72 -0.54 -10.13
C MET A 403 -33.21 0.89 -9.88
N THR A 404 -34.35 1.24 -10.48
CA THR A 404 -35.00 2.50 -10.19
C THR A 404 -35.71 2.48 -8.83
N SER A 405 -35.94 3.65 -8.23
CA SER A 405 -36.71 3.74 -6.98
C SER A 405 -38.13 3.16 -7.13
N LEU A 406 -38.73 3.25 -8.32
CA LEU A 406 -40.02 2.66 -8.62
C LEU A 406 -39.96 1.11 -8.56
N GLN A 407 -38.94 0.50 -9.18
CA GLN A 407 -38.75 -0.94 -9.14
C GLN A 407 -38.43 -1.42 -7.70
N ALA A 408 -37.57 -0.68 -6.97
CA ALA A 408 -37.27 -1.02 -5.58
C ALA A 408 -38.55 -0.99 -4.72
N ASN A 409 -39.39 0.03 -4.85
CA ASN A 409 -40.63 0.13 -4.10
C ASN A 409 -41.63 -0.95 -4.50
N ALA A 410 -41.74 -1.31 -5.78
CA ALA A 410 -42.60 -2.41 -6.24
C ALA A 410 -42.20 -3.77 -5.64
N ILE A 411 -40.90 -4.03 -5.53
CA ILE A 411 -40.37 -5.23 -4.88
C ILE A 411 -40.69 -5.22 -3.37
N LEU A 412 -40.51 -4.08 -2.71
CA LEU A 412 -40.79 -3.95 -1.27
C LEU A 412 -42.31 -4.05 -0.99
N ASP A 413 -43.15 -3.54 -1.87
CA ASP A 413 -44.61 -3.70 -1.76
C ASP A 413 -45.02 -5.18 -1.87
N GLU A 414 -44.39 -5.94 -2.77
CA GLU A 414 -44.60 -7.38 -2.87
C GLU A 414 -44.11 -8.14 -1.62
N PHE A 415 -42.98 -7.72 -1.03
CA PHE A 415 -42.53 -8.27 0.25
C PHE A 415 -43.55 -8.06 1.38
N ILE A 416 -44.21 -6.89 1.39
CA ILE A 416 -45.28 -6.56 2.36
C ILE A 416 -46.53 -7.38 2.11
N ALA A 417 -46.93 -7.54 0.84
CA ALA A 417 -48.09 -8.36 0.46
C ALA A 417 -47.93 -9.84 0.86
N GLY A 418 -46.66 -10.32 0.92
CA GLY A 418 -46.36 -11.68 1.33
C GLY A 418 -46.33 -12.68 0.18
N TYR A 419 -45.96 -13.91 0.52
CA TYR A 419 -45.77 -14.97 -0.44
C TYR A 419 -47.08 -15.47 -1.03
N GLN A 420 -47.11 -15.69 -2.35
CA GLN A 420 -48.21 -16.36 -3.08
C GLN A 420 -47.84 -17.84 -3.33
N ASP A 421 -48.83 -18.72 -3.19
CA ASP A 421 -48.64 -20.15 -3.51
C ASP A 421 -48.62 -20.40 -5.03
N GLY A 422 -48.53 -21.68 -5.42
CA GLY A 422 -48.46 -22.07 -6.82
C GLY A 422 -49.74 -21.75 -7.62
N ASP A 423 -50.83 -21.48 -6.95
CA ASP A 423 -52.14 -21.07 -7.54
C ASP A 423 -52.34 -19.56 -7.51
N GLY A 424 -51.32 -18.78 -7.10
CA GLY A 424 -51.34 -17.32 -7.05
C GLY A 424 -52.10 -16.74 -5.84
N VAL A 425 -52.47 -17.57 -4.86
CA VAL A 425 -53.20 -17.14 -3.67
C VAL A 425 -52.24 -16.65 -2.60
N LEU A 426 -52.48 -15.46 -2.06
CA LEU A 426 -51.71 -14.91 -0.94
C LEU A 426 -51.86 -15.81 0.28
N THR A 427 -50.74 -16.38 0.75
CA THR A 427 -50.73 -17.27 1.90
C THR A 427 -50.69 -16.55 3.24
N GLY A 428 -50.42 -15.23 3.23
CA GLY A 428 -50.17 -14.41 4.43
C GLY A 428 -48.83 -14.72 5.13
N ASP A 429 -47.98 -15.57 4.54
CA ASP A 429 -46.66 -15.90 5.05
C ASP A 429 -45.64 -14.92 4.48
N PRO A 430 -44.70 -14.39 5.31
CA PRO A 430 -43.62 -13.55 4.83
C PRO A 430 -42.61 -14.33 3.99
N PHE A 431 -41.87 -13.64 3.13
CA PHE A 431 -40.76 -14.23 2.41
C PHE A 431 -39.60 -14.64 3.34
N ALA A 432 -38.74 -15.54 2.87
CA ALA A 432 -37.54 -15.97 3.56
C ALA A 432 -36.28 -15.21 3.07
N PRO A 433 -35.30 -14.94 3.96
CA PRO A 433 -34.08 -14.23 3.58
C PRO A 433 -33.13 -15.08 2.74
N THR A 434 -33.19 -16.41 2.87
CA THR A 434 -32.30 -17.36 2.19
C THR A 434 -33.09 -18.38 1.39
N PRO A 435 -32.51 -18.98 0.32
CA PRO A 435 -33.12 -20.08 -0.40
C PRO A 435 -33.38 -21.26 0.54
N LEU A 436 -34.63 -21.72 0.62
CA LEU A 436 -35.00 -22.89 1.44
C LEU A 436 -34.58 -24.17 0.74
N ARG A 437 -33.82 -25.05 1.43
CA ARG A 437 -33.51 -26.38 0.92
C ARG A 437 -34.77 -27.27 0.89
N GLY A 438 -35.16 -27.75 -0.31
CA GLY A 438 -36.29 -28.66 -0.47
C GLY A 438 -37.13 -28.36 -1.72
N SER A 439 -38.20 -29.17 -1.93
CA SER A 439 -38.97 -29.24 -3.18
C SER A 439 -39.82 -28.01 -3.55
N LYS A 440 -39.80 -26.91 -2.79
CA LYS A 440 -40.49 -25.66 -3.13
C LYS A 440 -39.71 -24.45 -2.61
N PRO A 441 -38.75 -23.97 -3.37
CA PRO A 441 -37.93 -22.80 -2.99
C PRO A 441 -38.67 -21.46 -3.10
N GLN A 442 -39.95 -21.40 -3.39
CA GLN A 442 -40.69 -20.22 -3.84
C GLN A 442 -40.82 -19.08 -2.81
N ARG A 443 -40.54 -19.31 -1.53
CA ARG A 443 -40.60 -18.28 -0.48
C ARG A 443 -39.34 -17.41 -0.35
N TRP A 444 -38.27 -17.71 -1.06
CA TRP A 444 -37.09 -16.86 -1.01
C TRP A 444 -37.36 -15.49 -1.63
N ALA A 445 -37.10 -14.41 -0.89
CA ALA A 445 -37.29 -13.03 -1.34
C ALA A 445 -36.52 -12.69 -2.62
N GLY A 446 -35.37 -13.35 -2.84
CA GLY A 446 -34.57 -13.18 -4.05
C GLY A 446 -35.31 -13.49 -5.35
N TYR A 447 -36.33 -14.37 -5.35
CA TYR A 447 -37.12 -14.66 -6.56
C TYR A 447 -37.99 -13.46 -6.98
N VAL A 448 -38.48 -12.69 -6.03
CA VAL A 448 -39.20 -11.44 -6.32
C VAL A 448 -38.25 -10.46 -7.00
N ILE A 449 -37.05 -10.30 -6.45
CA ILE A 449 -36.02 -9.42 -7.00
C ILE A 449 -35.63 -9.85 -8.43
N GLN A 450 -35.38 -11.15 -8.65
CA GLN A 450 -35.06 -11.68 -9.97
C GLN A 450 -36.14 -11.38 -11.00
N ARG A 451 -37.38 -11.56 -10.65
CA ARG A 451 -38.53 -11.35 -11.54
C ARG A 451 -38.71 -9.87 -11.91
N HIS A 452 -38.55 -8.94 -10.94
CA HIS A 452 -38.68 -7.50 -11.19
C HIS A 452 -37.51 -6.91 -11.98
N LEU A 453 -36.29 -7.44 -11.75
CA LEU A 453 -35.06 -6.88 -12.32
C LEU A 453 -34.49 -7.69 -13.48
N ASN A 454 -35.03 -8.88 -13.76
CA ASN A 454 -34.46 -9.84 -14.70
C ASN A 454 -32.97 -10.09 -14.47
N CYS A 455 -32.59 -10.34 -13.22
CA CYS A 455 -31.20 -10.50 -12.79
C CYS A 455 -30.88 -11.95 -12.36
N ALA A 456 -29.60 -12.28 -12.25
CA ALA A 456 -29.14 -13.59 -11.79
C ALA A 456 -29.43 -13.80 -10.29
N GLU A 457 -29.52 -15.07 -9.86
CA GLU A 457 -29.77 -15.45 -8.46
C GLU A 457 -28.77 -14.80 -7.49
N LYS A 458 -27.50 -14.76 -7.88
CA LYS A 458 -26.43 -14.12 -7.10
C LYS A 458 -26.64 -12.62 -6.92
N GLU A 459 -27.03 -11.92 -7.96
CA GLU A 459 -27.32 -10.47 -7.91
C GLU A 459 -28.53 -10.21 -7.00
N ALA A 460 -29.58 -11.02 -7.10
CA ALA A 460 -30.74 -10.92 -6.23
C ALA A 460 -30.39 -11.14 -4.76
N ALA A 461 -29.51 -12.12 -4.47
CA ALA A 461 -29.02 -12.37 -3.13
C ALA A 461 -28.19 -11.19 -2.58
N GLU A 462 -27.34 -10.57 -3.40
CA GLU A 462 -26.53 -9.40 -3.03
C GLU A 462 -27.43 -8.18 -2.73
N ILE A 463 -28.47 -7.93 -3.53
CA ILE A 463 -29.45 -6.88 -3.28
C ILE A 463 -30.17 -7.11 -1.94
N LEU A 464 -30.67 -8.31 -1.72
CA LEU A 464 -31.38 -8.65 -0.49
C LEU A 464 -30.48 -8.51 0.74
N ALA A 465 -29.24 -9.03 0.67
CA ALA A 465 -28.25 -8.89 1.74
C ALA A 465 -27.94 -7.42 2.06
N SER A 466 -27.80 -6.58 1.04
CA SER A 466 -27.59 -5.15 1.22
C SER A 466 -28.80 -4.45 1.84
N TRP A 467 -30.02 -4.79 1.43
CA TRP A 467 -31.24 -4.24 2.05
C TRP A 467 -31.36 -4.64 3.53
N ILE A 468 -30.96 -5.86 3.88
CA ILE A 468 -30.90 -6.31 5.27
C ILE A 468 -29.83 -5.55 6.05
N SER A 469 -28.63 -5.41 5.49
CA SER A 469 -27.50 -4.71 6.14
C SER A 469 -27.76 -3.21 6.35
N ASN A 470 -28.52 -2.59 5.43
CA ASN A 470 -28.88 -1.17 5.51
C ASN A 470 -30.20 -0.92 6.26
N GLY A 471 -30.82 -1.95 6.82
CA GLY A 471 -32.02 -1.83 7.62
C GLY A 471 -33.32 -1.52 6.83
N ILE A 472 -33.29 -1.58 5.49
CA ILE A 472 -34.51 -1.45 4.63
C ILE A 472 -35.42 -2.64 4.87
N VAL A 473 -34.80 -3.82 5.09
CA VAL A 473 -35.46 -5.09 5.40
C VAL A 473 -34.84 -5.66 6.67
N THR A 474 -35.65 -6.15 7.60
CA THR A 474 -35.19 -6.82 8.82
C THR A 474 -35.55 -8.30 8.79
N VAL A 475 -34.75 -9.12 9.46
CA VAL A 475 -34.97 -10.56 9.61
C VAL A 475 -35.59 -10.82 10.98
N PHE A 476 -36.64 -11.68 11.03
CA PHE A 476 -37.28 -12.08 12.27
C PHE A 476 -37.73 -13.55 12.20
N GLN A 477 -38.01 -14.14 13.35
CA GLN A 477 -38.48 -15.54 13.44
C GLN A 477 -40.02 -15.59 13.46
N ARG A 478 -40.62 -16.42 12.61
CA ARG A 478 -42.07 -16.71 12.61
C ARG A 478 -42.32 -18.16 12.37
N VAL A 479 -43.36 -18.70 13.02
CA VAL A 479 -43.87 -20.06 12.77
C VAL A 479 -44.69 -20.03 11.48
N VAL A 480 -44.21 -20.71 10.46
CA VAL A 480 -44.83 -20.77 9.14
C VAL A 480 -45.46 -22.16 8.92
N LYS A 481 -46.68 -22.20 8.37
CA LYS A 481 -47.36 -23.45 8.03
C LYS A 481 -46.71 -24.09 6.81
N THR A 482 -45.92 -25.14 6.99
CA THR A 482 -45.30 -25.88 5.90
C THR A 482 -46.13 -27.11 5.57
N GLY A 483 -46.99 -27.00 4.54
CA GLY A 483 -47.67 -28.14 3.89
C GLY A 483 -48.45 -29.12 4.80
N LYS A 484 -49.34 -29.94 4.23
CA LYS A 484 -50.28 -30.82 4.92
C LYS A 484 -49.66 -31.92 5.85
N LYS A 485 -48.33 -32.06 5.93
CA LYS A 485 -47.65 -33.13 6.68
C LYS A 485 -46.45 -32.73 7.57
N ARG A 486 -46.08 -31.44 7.67
CA ARG A 486 -45.02 -31.00 8.59
C ARG A 486 -45.57 -29.94 9.53
N GLY A 487 -45.35 -30.14 10.83
CA GLY A 487 -45.84 -29.24 11.88
C GLY A 487 -45.25 -27.82 11.79
N ASN A 488 -45.76 -26.93 12.61
CA ASN A 488 -45.31 -25.53 12.73
C ASN A 488 -43.82 -25.47 13.07
N VAL A 489 -42.97 -25.01 12.12
CA VAL A 489 -41.53 -24.86 12.32
C VAL A 489 -41.19 -23.39 12.33
N PRO A 490 -40.43 -22.87 13.34
CA PRO A 490 -39.89 -21.53 13.30
C PRO A 490 -39.01 -21.35 12.06
N SER A 491 -39.24 -20.30 11.30
CA SER A 491 -38.50 -20.01 10.08
C SER A 491 -38.11 -18.53 10.10
N GLU A 492 -36.92 -18.23 9.57
CA GLU A 492 -36.52 -16.88 9.30
C GLU A 492 -37.37 -16.26 8.22
N CYS A 493 -37.83 -15.06 8.47
CA CYS A 493 -38.70 -14.28 7.61
C CYS A 493 -38.17 -12.86 7.49
N ILE A 494 -38.56 -12.16 6.44
CA ILE A 494 -38.20 -10.75 6.25
C ILE A 494 -39.41 -9.85 6.49
N ARG A 495 -39.11 -8.61 6.92
CA ARG A 495 -40.07 -7.51 7.06
C ARG A 495 -39.46 -6.25 6.51
N VAL A 496 -40.24 -5.49 5.74
CA VAL A 496 -39.86 -4.15 5.26
C VAL A 496 -39.99 -3.14 6.40
N VAL A 497 -39.08 -2.19 6.49
CA VAL A 497 -39.10 -1.09 7.46
C VAL A 497 -39.67 0.16 6.78
N ASP A 498 -40.84 0.61 7.20
CA ASP A 498 -41.63 1.62 6.49
C ASP A 498 -40.92 2.99 6.31
N GLY A 499 -40.03 3.39 7.20
CA GLY A 499 -39.27 4.66 7.12
C GLY A 499 -38.02 4.62 6.24
N MET A 500 -37.63 3.46 5.69
CA MET A 500 -36.36 3.27 5.01
C MET A 500 -36.50 2.98 3.50
N ARG A 501 -37.60 3.36 2.89
CA ARG A 501 -37.84 3.11 1.46
C ARG A 501 -37.02 4.04 0.56
N PRO A 502 -36.43 3.55 -0.54
CA PRO A 502 -35.69 4.36 -1.50
C PRO A 502 -36.59 5.44 -2.13
N GLY A 503 -36.11 6.68 -2.21
CA GLY A 503 -36.82 7.80 -2.87
C GLY A 503 -37.88 8.51 -2.04
N LYS A 504 -38.12 8.14 -0.78
CA LYS A 504 -38.74 9.05 0.18
C LYS A 504 -37.66 10.02 0.66
N GLU A 505 -37.70 11.26 0.26
CA GLU A 505 -37.02 12.34 0.96
C GLU A 505 -37.46 12.23 2.42
N LEU A 506 -36.50 12.08 3.33
CA LEU A 506 -36.77 12.31 4.75
C LEU A 506 -37.16 13.77 4.85
N ASP A 507 -38.41 14.07 5.19
CA ASP A 507 -38.85 15.37 5.67
C ASP A 507 -38.00 15.71 6.91
N ARG A 508 -36.87 16.40 6.69
CA ARG A 508 -35.91 16.82 7.72
C ARG A 508 -36.32 18.11 8.41
N ASP A 509 -37.54 18.58 8.22
CA ASP A 509 -37.95 19.91 8.71
C ASP A 509 -38.88 19.91 9.93
N GLU A 510 -39.17 18.78 10.59
CA GLU A 510 -40.07 18.82 11.77
C GLU A 510 -39.44 18.50 13.13
N ASP A 511 -38.15 18.13 13.23
CA ASP A 511 -37.54 17.78 14.54
C ASP A 511 -36.38 18.68 14.98
N MET A 512 -36.30 19.92 14.53
CA MET A 512 -35.32 20.90 15.04
C MET A 512 -36.03 22.12 15.66
N GLN A 513 -37.05 21.87 16.47
CA GLN A 513 -37.56 22.82 17.48
C GLN A 513 -37.90 22.05 18.74
N LEU A 514 -36.86 21.82 19.57
CA LEU A 514 -36.98 21.80 21.07
C LEU A 514 -35.57 21.87 21.64
#